data_08c93ef516e5d18e2ec9ef3e48d6fa05
#
_entry.id   08c93ef516e5d18e2ec9ef3e48d6fa05
#
_cell.length_a   1.000
_cell.length_b   1.000
_cell.length_c   1.000
_cell.angle_alpha   90.00
_cell.angle_beta   90.00
_cell.angle_gamma   90.00
#
_symmetry.space_group_name_H-M   'P 1'
#
loop_
_entity.id
_entity.type
_entity.pdbx_description
1 polymer ?
#
loop_
_entity_poly.entity_id
_entity_poly.type
_entity_poly.pdbx_seq_one_letter_code
_entity_poly.pdbx_strand_id
1 'polypeptide(L)'
;MAPDQLLEQKQAEKKEVKGYFETTGFDRWNRIYSDSDDVNNVQRNIRIGHQKTVDEVLAWIKESGELSQASFCDAGCGVGSLSLPLAAMGASSISASDISEAMAQEAERRAREAGLDMAKLNFFASDLESLSGSFHTVCCLDVFIHYPQQPAEEM
;
A
#
# COMPACT_ATOMS: atom_id res chain seq x y z
N MET A 1 -1.45 20.90 -24.36
CA MET A 1 -0.78 19.61 -24.65
C MET A 1 -1.79 18.72 -25.37
N ALA A 2 -1.36 18.01 -26.41
CA ALA A 2 -2.26 17.08 -27.09
C ALA A 2 -2.60 15.89 -26.15
N PRO A 3 -3.80 15.29 -26.24
CA PRO A 3 -4.19 14.16 -25.36
C PRO A 3 -3.20 13.01 -25.36
N ASP A 4 -2.60 12.69 -26.51
CA ASP A 4 -1.62 11.62 -26.65
C ASP A 4 -0.32 11.94 -25.90
N GLN A 5 0.13 13.20 -25.92
CA GLN A 5 1.33 13.64 -25.19
C GLN A 5 1.13 13.58 -23.67
N LEU A 6 -0.07 13.89 -23.21
CA LEU A 6 -0.39 13.78 -21.78
C LEU A 6 -0.42 12.33 -21.33
N LEU A 7 -0.93 11.43 -22.16
CA LEU A 7 -0.95 9.99 -21.86
C LEU A 7 0.45 9.40 -21.82
N GLU A 8 1.31 9.76 -22.77
CA GLU A 8 2.72 9.34 -22.81
C GLU A 8 3.49 9.84 -21.57
N GLN A 9 3.25 11.09 -21.18
CA GLN A 9 3.86 11.64 -19.96
C GLN A 9 3.43 10.88 -18.72
N LYS A 10 2.12 10.63 -18.54
CA LYS A 10 1.58 9.85 -17.41
C LYS A 10 2.19 8.45 -17.33
N GLN A 11 2.34 7.78 -18.46
CA GLN A 11 2.95 6.45 -18.53
C GLN A 11 4.44 6.48 -18.17
N ALA A 12 5.17 7.51 -18.61
CA ALA A 12 6.58 7.68 -18.26
C ALA A 12 6.78 7.93 -16.76
N GLU A 13 5.96 8.79 -16.15
CA GLU A 13 5.98 9.08 -14.72
C GLU A 13 5.66 7.83 -13.87
N LYS A 14 4.64 7.06 -14.25
CA LYS A 14 4.34 5.78 -13.59
C LYS A 14 5.50 4.79 -13.68
N LYS A 15 6.12 4.70 -14.84
CA LYS A 15 7.29 3.82 -15.04
C LYS A 15 8.46 4.23 -14.15
N GLU A 16 8.69 5.53 -13.97
CA GLU A 16 9.72 6.06 -13.10
C GLU A 16 9.43 5.72 -11.63
N VAL A 17 8.21 5.97 -11.16
CA VAL A 17 7.76 5.63 -9.79
C VAL A 17 7.91 4.13 -9.53
N LYS A 18 7.43 3.30 -10.44
CA LYS A 18 7.57 1.84 -10.35
C LYS A 18 9.04 1.43 -10.27
N GLY A 19 9.87 1.93 -11.18
CA GLY A 19 11.31 1.63 -11.21
C GLY A 19 12.03 2.03 -9.92
N TYR A 20 11.66 3.16 -9.33
CA TYR A 20 12.18 3.58 -8.04
C TYR A 20 11.82 2.57 -6.93
N PHE A 21 10.56 2.18 -6.79
CA PHE A 21 10.12 1.25 -5.74
C PHE A 21 10.57 -0.19 -5.96
N GLU A 22 10.96 -0.56 -7.17
CA GLU A 22 11.53 -1.89 -7.45
C GLU A 22 13.06 -1.97 -7.22
N THR A 23 13.72 -0.84 -6.99
CA THR A 23 15.17 -0.76 -6.85
C THR A 23 15.58 -0.04 -5.57
N THR A 24 16.15 1.16 -5.69
CA THR A 24 16.68 1.94 -4.56
C THR A 24 15.61 2.32 -3.53
N GLY A 25 14.38 2.56 -3.97
CA GLY A 25 13.25 2.84 -3.11
C GLY A 25 12.85 1.61 -2.29
N PHE A 26 12.90 0.41 -2.87
CA PHE A 26 12.56 -0.82 -2.16
C PHE A 26 13.41 -0.98 -0.89
N ASP A 27 14.72 -0.96 -1.00
CA ASP A 27 15.62 -1.13 0.15
C ASP A 27 15.39 -0.05 1.22
N ARG A 28 15.19 1.20 0.77
CA ARG A 28 14.94 2.32 1.66
C ARG A 28 13.63 2.14 2.43
N TRP A 29 12.52 1.91 1.74
CA TRP A 29 11.20 1.84 2.37
C TRP A 29 10.99 0.55 3.13
N ASN A 30 11.57 -0.55 2.65
CA ASN A 30 11.58 -1.82 3.40
C ASN A 30 12.27 -1.65 4.76
N ARG A 31 13.36 -0.89 4.82
CA ARG A 31 14.06 -0.56 6.07
C ARG A 31 13.26 0.40 6.95
N ILE A 32 12.67 1.44 6.36
CA ILE A 32 11.84 2.40 7.10
C ILE A 32 10.67 1.69 7.77
N TYR A 33 9.99 0.79 7.07
CA TYR A 33 8.82 0.05 7.57
C TYR A 33 9.15 -1.32 8.16
N SER A 34 10.35 -1.47 8.72
CA SER A 34 10.79 -2.62 9.51
C SER A 34 11.16 -2.19 10.93
N ASP A 35 11.49 -3.14 11.79
CA ASP A 35 11.99 -2.90 13.15
C ASP A 35 13.49 -2.57 13.19
N SER A 36 14.12 -2.33 12.03
CA SER A 36 15.53 -2.00 11.94
C SER A 36 15.88 -0.71 12.68
N ASP A 37 16.96 -0.76 13.48
CA ASP A 37 17.55 0.43 14.11
C ASP A 37 18.41 1.25 13.16
N ASP A 38 18.74 0.70 11.98
CA ASP A 38 19.55 1.36 10.95
C ASP A 38 18.70 2.37 10.14
N VAL A 39 18.17 3.35 10.85
CA VAL A 39 17.41 4.47 10.29
C VAL A 39 17.83 5.78 10.93
N ASN A 40 17.94 6.83 10.11
CA ASN A 40 18.19 8.16 10.63
C ASN A 40 16.94 8.78 11.27
N ASN A 41 17.11 9.93 11.93
CA ASN A 41 16.00 10.60 12.62
C ASN A 41 14.82 10.95 11.72
N VAL A 42 15.06 11.34 10.45
CA VAL A 42 14.01 11.66 9.49
C VAL A 42 13.22 10.40 9.14
N GLN A 43 13.92 9.32 8.83
CA GLN A 43 13.29 8.02 8.51
C GLN A 43 12.50 7.47 9.69
N ARG A 44 13.01 7.64 10.92
CA ARG A 44 12.30 7.26 12.15
C ARG A 44 11.00 8.07 12.32
N ASN A 45 11.04 9.36 12.07
CA ASN A 45 9.85 10.21 12.14
C ASN A 45 8.80 9.82 11.07
N ILE A 46 9.24 9.46 9.86
CA ILE A 46 8.36 8.93 8.81
C ILE A 46 7.69 7.63 9.29
N ARG A 47 8.46 6.70 9.85
CA ARG A 47 7.94 5.44 10.41
C ARG A 47 6.88 5.69 11.47
N ILE A 48 7.16 6.56 12.43
CA ILE A 48 6.23 6.89 13.53
C ILE A 48 4.96 7.54 12.99
N GLY A 49 5.08 8.48 12.06
CA GLY A 49 3.92 9.15 11.45
C GLY A 49 3.05 8.18 10.67
N HIS A 50 3.66 7.32 9.86
CA HIS A 50 2.94 6.28 9.11
C HIS A 50 2.25 5.28 10.05
N GLN A 51 2.94 4.79 11.08
CA GLN A 51 2.36 3.87 12.05
C GLN A 51 1.15 4.47 12.76
N LYS A 52 1.23 5.75 13.13
CA LYS A 52 0.09 6.45 13.74
C LYS A 52 -1.12 6.49 12.80
N THR A 53 -0.92 6.78 11.52
CA THR A 53 -1.99 6.76 10.52
C THR A 53 -2.60 5.35 10.38
N VAL A 54 -1.77 4.33 10.32
CA VAL A 54 -2.23 2.92 10.27
C VAL A 54 -3.07 2.59 11.51
N ASP A 55 -2.60 2.95 12.70
CA ASP A 55 -3.30 2.67 13.96
C ASP A 55 -4.67 3.36 14.02
N GLU A 56 -4.77 4.61 13.55
CA GLU A 56 -6.04 5.33 13.46
C GLU A 56 -7.02 4.66 12.49
N VAL A 57 -6.56 4.25 11.31
CA VAL A 57 -7.39 3.54 10.33
C VAL A 57 -7.87 2.20 10.86
N LEU A 58 -7.00 1.43 11.50
CA LEU A 58 -7.37 0.16 12.15
C LEU A 58 -8.42 0.36 13.25
N ALA A 59 -8.29 1.43 14.04
CA ALA A 59 -9.28 1.78 15.06
C ALA A 59 -10.65 2.07 14.44
N TRP A 60 -10.72 2.88 13.38
CA TRP A 60 -11.97 3.18 12.68
C TRP A 60 -12.63 1.93 12.08
N ILE A 61 -11.83 1.05 11.45
CA ILE A 61 -12.35 -0.22 10.90
C ILE A 61 -12.91 -1.10 12.03
N LYS A 62 -12.21 -1.17 13.16
CA LYS A 62 -12.67 -1.95 14.32
C LYS A 62 -13.98 -1.40 14.89
N GLU A 63 -14.10 -0.06 15.00
CA GLU A 63 -15.31 0.61 15.50
C GLU A 63 -16.51 0.43 14.59
N SER A 64 -16.32 0.26 13.27
CA SER A 64 -17.42 -0.03 12.33
C SER A 64 -18.11 -1.35 12.61
N GLY A 65 -17.45 -2.29 13.27
CA GLY A 65 -17.99 -3.62 13.59
C GLY A 65 -18.07 -4.57 12.40
N GLU A 66 -17.61 -4.17 11.22
CA GLU A 66 -17.78 -4.95 9.98
C GLU A 66 -16.56 -5.82 9.62
N LEU A 67 -15.51 -5.78 10.44
CA LEU A 67 -14.19 -6.37 10.16
C LEU A 67 -14.25 -7.82 9.63
N SER A 68 -15.07 -8.67 10.26
CA SER A 68 -15.18 -10.10 9.92
C SER A 68 -16.09 -10.39 8.71
N GLN A 69 -16.78 -9.39 8.19
CA GLN A 69 -17.75 -9.55 7.09
C GLN A 69 -17.38 -8.71 5.87
N ALA A 70 -16.60 -7.66 6.07
CA ALA A 70 -16.21 -6.74 5.01
C ALA A 70 -15.03 -7.26 4.17
N SER A 71 -15.04 -6.90 2.91
CA SER A 71 -13.87 -7.02 2.02
C SER A 71 -13.10 -5.70 1.97
N PHE A 72 -11.79 -5.79 2.04
CA PHE A 72 -10.88 -4.65 2.06
C PHE A 72 -9.98 -4.63 0.83
N CYS A 73 -9.71 -3.44 0.32
CA CYS A 73 -8.65 -3.21 -0.65
C CYS A 73 -7.61 -2.27 -0.02
N ASP A 74 -6.37 -2.72 0.05
CA ASP A 74 -5.21 -1.90 0.44
C ASP A 74 -4.47 -1.51 -0.84
N ALA A 75 -4.80 -0.35 -1.37
CA ALA A 75 -4.28 0.17 -2.64
C ALA A 75 -2.99 0.96 -2.39
N GLY A 76 -1.87 0.40 -2.83
CA GLY A 76 -0.52 0.89 -2.48
C GLY A 76 -0.07 0.33 -1.13
N CYS A 77 -0.15 -0.99 -0.98
CA CYS A 77 0.08 -1.67 0.30
C CYS A 77 1.54 -1.61 0.80
N GLY A 78 2.49 -1.25 -0.05
CA GLY A 78 3.91 -1.32 0.28
C GLY A 78 4.28 -2.70 0.81
N VAL A 79 4.96 -2.73 1.93
CA VAL A 79 5.37 -3.98 2.61
C VAL A 79 4.31 -4.55 3.56
N GLY A 80 3.07 -4.06 3.47
CA GLY A 80 1.93 -4.59 4.22
C GLY A 80 1.66 -3.95 5.57
N SER A 81 2.08 -2.69 5.78
CA SER A 81 1.91 -1.99 7.06
C SER A 81 0.47 -1.93 7.57
N LEU A 82 -0.52 -1.85 6.67
CA LEU A 82 -1.95 -1.90 7.00
C LEU A 82 -2.50 -3.33 6.84
N SER A 83 -2.20 -3.99 5.73
CA SER A 83 -2.78 -5.30 5.39
C SER A 83 -2.50 -6.37 6.43
N LEU A 84 -1.28 -6.43 6.97
CA LEU A 84 -0.90 -7.47 7.92
C LEU A 84 -1.63 -7.33 9.27
N PRO A 85 -1.61 -6.17 9.94
CA PRO A 85 -2.36 -6.01 11.19
C PRO A 85 -3.88 -6.13 10.98
N LEU A 86 -4.41 -5.69 9.83
CA LEU A 86 -5.83 -5.85 9.49
C LEU A 86 -6.21 -7.34 9.39
N ALA A 87 -5.36 -8.17 8.77
CA ALA A 87 -5.54 -9.61 8.72
C ALA A 87 -5.44 -10.26 10.12
N ALA A 88 -4.46 -9.83 10.93
CA ALA A 88 -4.29 -10.32 12.29
C ALA A 88 -5.49 -9.99 13.19
N MET A 89 -6.19 -8.89 12.94
CA MET A 89 -7.43 -8.52 13.62
C MET A 89 -8.64 -9.35 13.20
N GLY A 90 -8.54 -10.17 12.14
CA GLY A 90 -9.58 -11.07 11.70
C GLY A 90 -10.41 -10.58 10.51
N ALA A 91 -9.88 -9.68 9.69
CA ALA A 91 -10.54 -9.28 8.44
C ALA A 91 -10.85 -10.50 7.56
N SER A 92 -12.04 -10.51 6.95
CA SER A 92 -12.51 -11.67 6.20
C SER A 92 -11.83 -11.83 4.84
N SER A 93 -11.49 -10.72 4.19
CA SER A 93 -10.85 -10.71 2.86
C SER A 93 -10.10 -9.42 2.64
N ILE A 94 -8.84 -9.52 2.23
CA ILE A 94 -7.98 -8.38 1.92
C ILE A 94 -7.33 -8.60 0.55
N SER A 95 -7.53 -7.64 -0.35
CA SER A 95 -6.80 -7.51 -1.60
C SER A 95 -5.80 -6.37 -1.46
N ALA A 96 -4.53 -6.69 -1.47
CA ALA A 96 -3.44 -5.74 -1.26
C ALA A 96 -2.60 -5.61 -2.54
N SER A 97 -2.54 -4.42 -3.08
CA SER A 97 -1.80 -4.15 -4.32
C SER A 97 -0.77 -3.06 -4.14
N ASP A 98 0.31 -3.17 -4.91
CA ASP A 98 1.30 -2.11 -5.04
C ASP A 98 1.76 -2.03 -6.51
N ILE A 99 2.20 -0.85 -6.94
CA ILE A 99 2.76 -0.67 -8.28
C ILE A 99 4.08 -1.45 -8.45
N SER A 100 4.79 -1.67 -7.34
CA SER A 100 6.01 -2.45 -7.26
C SER A 100 5.70 -3.90 -6.91
N GLU A 101 6.09 -4.82 -7.80
CA GLU A 101 5.99 -6.25 -7.52
C GLU A 101 6.86 -6.66 -6.33
N ALA A 102 8.04 -6.05 -6.18
CA ALA A 102 8.93 -6.31 -5.05
C ALA A 102 8.28 -5.96 -3.71
N MET A 103 7.54 -4.84 -3.64
CA MET A 103 6.79 -4.46 -2.44
C MET A 103 5.68 -5.46 -2.12
N ALA A 104 4.86 -5.82 -3.10
CA ALA A 104 3.77 -6.78 -2.92
C ALA A 104 4.28 -8.16 -2.48
N GLN A 105 5.39 -8.63 -3.07
CA GLN A 105 6.04 -9.89 -2.69
C GLN A 105 6.61 -9.84 -1.27
N GLU A 106 7.20 -8.73 -0.87
CA GLU A 106 7.70 -8.55 0.50
C GLU A 106 6.55 -8.54 1.51
N ALA A 107 5.43 -7.89 1.20
CA ALA A 107 4.24 -7.94 2.03
C ALA A 107 3.72 -9.39 2.20
N GLU A 108 3.66 -10.14 1.12
CA GLU A 108 3.27 -11.55 1.14
C GLU A 108 4.24 -12.40 1.98
N ARG A 109 5.54 -12.19 1.82
CA ARG A 109 6.57 -12.88 2.61
C ARG A 109 6.38 -12.64 4.10
N ARG A 110 6.20 -11.38 4.49
CA ARG A 110 5.96 -10.99 5.89
C ARG A 110 4.67 -11.59 6.44
N ALA A 111 3.59 -11.63 5.64
CA ALA A 111 2.34 -12.24 6.02
C ALA A 111 2.49 -13.75 6.31
N ARG A 112 3.23 -14.46 5.47
CA ARG A 112 3.54 -15.89 5.66
C ARG A 112 4.39 -16.12 6.91
N GLU A 113 5.43 -15.31 7.12
CA GLU A 113 6.29 -15.40 8.32
C GLU A 113 5.53 -15.11 9.60
N ALA A 114 4.56 -14.19 9.56
CA ALA A 114 3.68 -13.90 10.69
C ALA A 114 2.61 -14.98 10.93
N GLY A 115 2.54 -16.02 10.09
CA GLY A 115 1.56 -17.11 10.22
C GLY A 115 0.13 -16.69 9.93
N LEU A 116 -0.08 -15.66 9.11
CA LEU A 116 -1.41 -15.18 8.75
C LEU A 116 -2.13 -16.13 7.79
N ASP A 117 -3.45 -16.12 7.83
CA ASP A 117 -4.30 -16.95 6.95
C ASP A 117 -4.24 -16.44 5.51
N MET A 118 -3.38 -17.05 4.71
CA MET A 118 -3.17 -16.67 3.31
C MET A 118 -4.39 -16.93 2.41
N ALA A 119 -5.39 -17.69 2.86
CA ALA A 119 -6.64 -17.84 2.13
C ALA A 119 -7.49 -16.56 2.12
N LYS A 120 -7.22 -15.64 3.06
CA LYS A 120 -7.90 -14.34 3.19
C LYS A 120 -7.11 -13.18 2.62
N LEU A 121 -5.89 -13.41 2.17
CA LEU A 121 -4.95 -12.40 1.71
C LEU A 121 -4.57 -12.64 0.26
N ASN A 122 -4.69 -11.60 -0.57
CA ASN A 122 -4.24 -11.61 -1.95
C ASN A 122 -3.32 -10.42 -2.19
N PHE A 123 -2.03 -10.69 -2.44
CA PHE A 123 -1.03 -9.68 -2.77
C PHE A 123 -0.71 -9.72 -4.25
N PHE A 124 -0.68 -8.59 -4.92
CA PHE A 124 -0.39 -8.51 -6.36
C PHE A 124 0.14 -7.14 -6.78
N ALA A 125 0.84 -7.12 -7.92
CA ALA A 125 1.30 -5.87 -8.52
C ALA A 125 0.19 -5.25 -9.38
N SER A 126 -0.14 -3.98 -9.13
CA SER A 126 -1.08 -3.19 -9.94
C SER A 126 -0.89 -1.71 -9.68
N ASP A 127 -1.06 -0.88 -10.69
CA ASP A 127 -1.29 0.54 -10.49
C ASP A 127 -2.74 0.80 -10.03
N LEU A 128 -3.02 2.00 -9.53
CA LEU A 128 -4.33 2.32 -8.96
C LEU A 128 -5.44 2.28 -10.01
N GLU A 129 -5.15 2.74 -11.23
CA GLU A 129 -6.15 2.84 -12.31
C GLU A 129 -6.52 1.48 -12.92
N SER A 130 -5.68 0.48 -12.72
CA SER A 130 -5.92 -0.90 -13.18
C SER A 130 -6.63 -1.76 -12.15
N LEU A 131 -6.84 -1.25 -10.93
CA LEU A 131 -7.59 -1.96 -9.92
C LEU A 131 -9.06 -2.14 -10.36
N SER A 132 -9.58 -3.32 -10.11
CA SER A 132 -10.96 -3.68 -10.44
C SER A 132 -11.62 -4.44 -9.30
N GLY A 133 -12.94 -4.51 -9.35
CA GLY A 133 -13.74 -5.18 -8.32
C GLY A 133 -14.48 -4.18 -7.44
N SER A 134 -15.19 -4.73 -6.45
CA SER A 134 -15.94 -3.95 -5.46
C SER A 134 -15.55 -4.40 -4.07
N PHE A 135 -15.30 -3.45 -3.19
CA PHE A 135 -14.89 -3.67 -1.82
C PHE A 135 -15.77 -2.87 -0.87
N HIS A 136 -15.97 -3.36 0.34
CA HIS A 136 -16.65 -2.57 1.38
C HIS A 136 -15.80 -1.37 1.79
N THR A 137 -14.50 -1.54 1.85
CA THR A 137 -13.56 -0.48 2.22
C THR A 137 -12.34 -0.50 1.34
N VAL A 138 -11.96 0.66 0.82
CA VAL A 138 -10.70 0.88 0.10
C VAL A 138 -9.83 1.82 0.93
N CYS A 139 -8.62 1.38 1.22
CA CYS A 139 -7.60 2.17 1.90
C CYS A 139 -6.48 2.52 0.92
N CYS A 140 -6.01 3.75 0.95
CA CYS A 140 -4.91 4.23 0.13
C CYS A 140 -4.06 5.18 0.99
N LEU A 141 -3.05 4.62 1.69
CA LEU A 141 -2.26 5.34 2.68
C LEU A 141 -0.88 5.71 2.12
N ASP A 142 -0.55 7.01 2.17
CA ASP A 142 0.75 7.56 1.76
C ASP A 142 1.15 7.24 0.31
N VAL A 143 0.18 7.07 -0.58
CA VAL A 143 0.39 6.70 -2.00
C VAL A 143 0.34 7.91 -2.91
N PHE A 144 -0.67 8.77 -2.75
CA PHE A 144 -0.88 9.92 -3.64
C PHE A 144 0.26 10.94 -3.62
N ILE A 145 1.05 10.97 -2.56
CA ILE A 145 2.24 11.81 -2.45
C ILE A 145 3.33 11.47 -3.49
N HIS A 146 3.27 10.25 -4.06
CA HIS A 146 4.20 9.78 -5.09
C HIS A 146 3.66 9.97 -6.51
N TYR A 147 2.41 10.42 -6.64
CA TYR A 147 1.81 10.74 -7.94
C TYR A 147 2.05 12.21 -8.28
N PRO A 148 2.22 12.53 -9.57
CA PRO A 148 2.31 13.92 -10.00
C PRO A 148 1.05 14.66 -9.58
N GLN A 149 1.22 15.92 -9.15
CA GLN A 149 0.09 16.77 -8.77
C GLN A 149 -0.77 17.04 -10.01
N GLN A 150 -1.86 16.30 -10.13
CA GLN A 150 -2.92 16.61 -11.08
C GLN A 150 -4.09 17.25 -10.36
N PRO A 151 -4.84 18.13 -11.02
CA PRO A 151 -6.09 18.62 -10.46
C PRO A 151 -6.98 17.44 -10.06
N ALA A 152 -7.54 17.46 -8.87
CA ALA A 152 -8.41 16.40 -8.36
C ALA A 152 -9.67 16.14 -9.22
N GLU A 153 -9.91 17.00 -10.21
CA GLU A 153 -11.02 16.91 -11.17
C GLU A 153 -10.78 15.87 -12.28
N GLU A 154 -9.56 15.30 -12.40
CA GLU A 154 -9.21 14.30 -13.42
C GLU A 154 -8.97 12.88 -12.86
N MET A 155 -9.19 12.67 -11.56
CA MET A 155 -9.16 11.37 -10.91
C MET A 155 -10.57 10.89 -10.61
#